data_583c46fe03a2df0524ed1efca5889c88
#
_entry.id   583c46fe03a2df0524ed1efca5889c88
#
_cell.length_a   1.000
_cell.length_b   1.000
_cell.length_c   1.000
_cell.angle_alpha   90.00
_cell.angle_beta   90.00
_cell.angle_gamma   90.00
#
_symmetry.space_group_name_H-M   'P 1'
#
loop_
_entity.id
_entity.type
_entity.pdbx_description
1 polymer ?
#
loop_
_entity_poly.entity_id
_entity_poly.type
_entity_poly.pdbx_seq_one_letter_code
_entity_poly.pdbx_strand_id
1 'polypeptide(L)'
;IFLRRSAGGYQLVTHPNAFPWVKKLSEHVQPTLSSSAMETLSIIAYKQPITKQEVEHIRGVRAERSIARLLELELVCEVGRKQVVGRPILYGTTDLFLRAFGLDSIDELPTLPDIDAIKATLDDDQLRLFEEMHAADAIENTDINDDNGHDGRCAPIFSHDTKD
;
A
#
# COMPACT_ATOMS: atom_id res chain seq x y z
N ILE A 1 23.70 14.50 4.00
CA ILE A 1 23.41 13.09 4.28
C ILE A 1 23.13 12.98 5.75
N PHE A 2 22.09 12.29 6.14
CA PHE A 2 21.77 11.97 7.52
C PHE A 2 21.32 10.50 7.65
N LEU A 3 21.38 9.98 8.86
CA LEU A 3 20.97 8.63 9.16
C LEU A 3 19.51 8.64 9.59
N ARG A 4 18.67 7.84 8.91
CA ARG A 4 17.27 7.63 9.27
C ARG A 4 17.08 6.19 9.72
N ARG A 5 16.31 5.99 10.77
CA ARG A 5 15.84 4.67 11.14
C ARG A 5 14.67 4.28 10.23
N SER A 6 14.67 3.04 9.75
CA SER A 6 13.62 2.54 8.84
C SER A 6 13.64 1.01 8.79
N ALA A 7 12.48 0.39 8.88
CA ALA A 7 12.32 -1.07 8.84
C ALA A 7 13.23 -1.81 9.84
N GLY A 8 13.28 -1.34 11.08
CA GLY A 8 14.11 -1.92 12.15
C GLY A 8 15.62 -1.76 11.96
N GLY A 9 16.09 -0.99 10.97
CA GLY A 9 17.48 -0.74 10.66
C GLY A 9 17.78 0.74 10.45
N TYR A 10 18.92 1.03 9.79
CA TYR A 10 19.37 2.40 9.51
C TYR A 10 19.61 2.59 8.01
N GLN A 11 19.17 3.72 7.50
CA GLN A 11 19.33 4.12 6.11
C GLN A 11 20.02 5.48 6.02
N LEU A 12 21.05 5.57 5.18
CA LEU A 12 21.64 6.87 4.81
C LEU A 12 20.76 7.53 3.74
N VAL A 13 20.29 8.74 4.02
CA VAL A 13 19.42 9.50 3.11
C VAL A 13 19.98 10.90 2.88
N THR A 14 19.62 11.50 1.76
CA THR A 14 19.95 12.89 1.47
C THR A 14 19.11 13.83 2.33
N HIS A 15 19.68 14.97 2.72
CA HIS A 15 18.94 15.98 3.45
C HIS A 15 17.78 16.52 2.59
N PRO A 16 16.58 16.78 3.18
CA PRO A 16 15.41 17.28 2.43
C PRO A 16 15.72 18.52 1.57
N ASN A 17 16.57 19.42 2.04
CA ASN A 17 16.99 20.62 1.30
C ASN A 17 17.79 20.30 0.02
N ALA A 18 18.33 19.07 -0.11
CA ALA A 18 19.04 18.64 -1.32
C ALA A 18 18.07 18.09 -2.39
N PHE A 19 16.79 17.88 -2.07
CA PHE A 19 15.79 17.32 -2.98
C PHE A 19 15.73 18.02 -4.36
N PRO A 20 15.72 19.38 -4.46
CA PRO A 20 15.67 20.05 -5.76
C PRO A 20 16.88 19.72 -6.67
N TRP A 21 18.04 19.51 -6.07
CA TRP A 21 19.27 19.17 -6.79
C TRP A 21 19.29 17.69 -7.20
N VAL A 22 18.90 16.80 -6.29
CA VAL A 22 18.78 15.37 -6.56
C VAL A 22 17.76 15.11 -7.68
N LYS A 23 16.62 15.80 -7.64
CA LYS A 23 15.59 15.70 -8.68
C LYS A 23 16.09 16.08 -10.07
N LYS A 24 16.97 17.09 -10.17
CA LYS A 24 17.60 17.49 -11.45
C LYS A 24 18.58 16.47 -12.00
N LEU A 25 19.23 15.69 -11.12
CA LEU A 25 20.18 14.63 -11.51
C LEU A 25 19.47 13.32 -11.87
N SER A 26 18.24 13.13 -11.41
CA SER A 26 17.46 11.93 -11.66
C SER A 26 16.74 12.07 -13.01
N GLU A 27 17.39 11.64 -14.09
CA GLU A 27 16.78 11.54 -15.43
C GLU A 27 15.79 10.36 -15.54
N HIS A 28 15.78 9.47 -14.55
CA HIS A 28 14.88 8.33 -14.51
C HIS A 28 13.60 8.73 -13.81
N VAL A 29 12.51 8.75 -14.57
CA VAL A 29 11.15 8.80 -14.02
C VAL A 29 10.97 7.53 -13.21
N GLN A 30 10.95 7.64 -11.89
CA GLN A 30 10.57 6.53 -11.01
C GLN A 30 9.16 6.08 -11.42
N PRO A 31 8.93 4.79 -11.63
CA PRO A 31 7.59 4.30 -11.93
C PRO A 31 6.68 4.64 -10.75
N THR A 32 5.80 5.61 -10.95
CA THR A 32 4.79 5.97 -9.96
C THR A 32 3.73 4.87 -9.92
N LEU A 33 3.30 4.52 -8.72
CA LEU A 33 2.14 3.65 -8.55
C LEU A 33 0.91 4.36 -9.14
N SER A 34 0.06 3.61 -9.84
CA SER A 34 -1.26 4.13 -10.23
C SER A 34 -2.12 4.40 -9.00
N SER A 35 -3.13 5.26 -9.13
CA SER A 35 -4.12 5.53 -8.07
C SER A 35 -4.70 4.23 -7.51
N SER A 36 -5.12 3.33 -8.39
CA SER A 36 -5.65 2.01 -8.05
C SER A 36 -4.67 1.13 -7.26
N ALA A 37 -3.39 1.13 -7.63
CA ALA A 37 -2.36 0.38 -6.91
C ALA A 37 -2.07 1.01 -5.54
N MET A 38 -2.06 2.34 -5.45
CA MET A 38 -1.86 3.07 -4.19
C MET A 38 -3.00 2.82 -3.21
N GLU A 39 -4.25 2.86 -3.68
CA GLU A 39 -5.43 2.55 -2.88
C GLU A 39 -5.38 1.10 -2.34
N THR A 40 -5.08 0.13 -3.23
CA THR A 40 -4.92 -1.28 -2.84
C THR A 40 -3.82 -1.45 -1.80
N LEU A 41 -2.68 -0.79 -1.99
CA LEU A 41 -1.56 -0.83 -1.04
C LEU A 41 -1.95 -0.27 0.32
N SER A 42 -2.68 0.85 0.35
CA SER A 42 -3.17 1.45 1.59
C SER A 42 -4.12 0.51 2.34
N ILE A 43 -5.07 -0.12 1.65
CA ILE A 43 -5.97 -1.10 2.27
C ILE A 43 -5.18 -2.26 2.88
N ILE A 44 -4.21 -2.81 2.15
CA ILE A 44 -3.37 -3.90 2.67
C ILE A 44 -2.58 -3.43 3.89
N ALA A 45 -1.95 -2.26 3.83
CA ALA A 45 -1.13 -1.74 4.92
C ALA A 45 -1.91 -1.57 6.23
N TYR A 46 -3.16 -1.10 6.16
CA TYR A 46 -4.00 -0.86 7.34
C TYR A 46 -4.79 -2.08 7.83
N LYS A 47 -5.03 -3.06 6.95
CA LYS A 47 -5.90 -4.20 7.24
C LYS A 47 -5.20 -5.55 7.24
N GLN A 48 -3.88 -5.57 7.03
CA GLN A 48 -3.10 -6.81 7.01
C GLN A 48 -3.17 -7.57 8.34
N PRO A 49 -3.17 -8.93 8.30
CA PRO A 49 -3.17 -9.77 7.11
C PRO A 49 -4.57 -9.84 6.46
N ILE A 50 -4.66 -9.63 5.16
CA ILE A 50 -5.92 -9.50 4.41
C ILE A 50 -5.91 -10.34 3.13
N THR A 51 -7.08 -10.89 2.74
CA THR A 51 -7.22 -11.65 1.50
C THR A 51 -7.59 -10.74 0.31
N LYS A 52 -7.34 -11.23 -0.93
CA LYS A 52 -7.78 -10.54 -2.15
C LYS A 52 -9.28 -10.20 -2.12
N GLN A 53 -10.12 -11.15 -1.71
CA GLN A 53 -11.58 -10.95 -1.67
C GLN A 53 -11.99 -9.84 -0.70
N GLU A 54 -11.33 -9.76 0.46
CA GLU A 54 -11.59 -8.68 1.43
C GLU A 54 -11.13 -7.32 0.90
N VAL A 55 -9.99 -7.26 0.19
CA VAL A 55 -9.54 -6.04 -0.51
C VAL A 55 -10.56 -5.61 -1.57
N GLU A 56 -11.01 -6.53 -2.42
CA GLU A 56 -12.01 -6.27 -3.45
C GLU A 56 -13.35 -5.84 -2.86
N HIS A 57 -13.73 -6.41 -1.71
CA HIS A 57 -14.94 -6.00 -1.00
C HIS A 57 -14.88 -4.55 -0.51
N ILE A 58 -13.73 -4.13 0.03
CA ILE A 58 -13.52 -2.75 0.49
C ILE A 58 -13.48 -1.77 -0.68
N ARG A 59 -12.81 -2.14 -1.77
CA ARG A 59 -12.68 -1.28 -2.96
C ARG A 59 -13.96 -1.21 -3.82
N GLY A 60 -14.82 -2.21 -3.73
CA GLY A 60 -15.97 -2.37 -4.63
C GLY A 60 -15.63 -2.82 -6.06
N VAL A 61 -14.34 -2.96 -6.39
CA VAL A 61 -13.84 -3.34 -7.72
C VAL A 61 -12.75 -4.41 -7.62
N ARG A 62 -12.45 -5.10 -8.73
CA ARG A 62 -11.39 -6.11 -8.77
C ARG A 62 -10.02 -5.50 -8.47
N ALA A 63 -9.23 -6.18 -7.65
CA ALA A 63 -7.91 -5.72 -7.23
C ALA A 63 -6.75 -6.60 -7.75
N GLU A 64 -7.03 -7.59 -8.58
CA GLU A 64 -6.06 -8.61 -9.00
C GLU A 64 -4.79 -8.02 -9.63
N ARG A 65 -4.96 -7.10 -10.58
CA ARG A 65 -3.83 -6.43 -11.26
C ARG A 65 -3.03 -5.55 -10.29
N SER A 66 -3.72 -4.81 -9.44
CA SER A 66 -3.08 -3.95 -8.44
C SER A 66 -2.25 -4.79 -7.46
N ILE A 67 -2.79 -5.91 -7.00
CA ILE A 67 -2.08 -6.85 -6.11
C ILE A 67 -0.88 -7.46 -6.84
N ALA A 68 -1.05 -7.95 -8.09
CA ALA A 68 0.04 -8.50 -8.88
C ALA A 68 1.18 -7.47 -9.04
N ARG A 69 0.84 -6.23 -9.38
CA ARG A 69 1.83 -5.15 -9.51
C ARG A 69 2.55 -4.83 -8.20
N LEU A 70 1.85 -4.88 -7.08
CA LEU A 70 2.44 -4.64 -5.75
C LEU A 70 3.37 -5.78 -5.31
N LEU A 71 3.04 -7.03 -5.69
CA LEU A 71 3.92 -8.19 -5.51
C LEU A 71 5.19 -8.08 -6.36
N GLU A 72 5.09 -7.70 -7.64
CA GLU A 72 6.24 -7.45 -8.52
C GLU A 72 7.17 -6.37 -7.98
N LEU A 73 6.61 -5.33 -7.38
CA LEU A 73 7.37 -4.23 -6.76
C LEU A 73 7.88 -4.58 -5.36
N GLU A 74 7.62 -5.80 -4.89
CA GLU A 74 7.98 -6.27 -3.54
C GLU A 74 7.47 -5.37 -2.40
N LEU A 75 6.42 -4.57 -2.65
CA LEU A 75 5.79 -3.74 -1.61
C LEU A 75 4.82 -4.55 -0.75
N VAL A 76 4.27 -5.62 -1.32
CA VAL A 76 3.34 -6.56 -0.69
C VAL A 76 3.89 -7.98 -0.85
N CYS A 77 3.58 -8.84 0.08
CA CYS A 77 3.94 -10.25 0.04
C CYS A 77 2.82 -11.17 0.56
N GLU A 78 2.92 -12.46 0.25
CA GLU A 78 2.06 -13.48 0.81
C GLU A 78 2.56 -13.85 2.22
N VAL A 79 1.76 -13.58 3.24
CA VAL A 79 2.11 -13.88 4.65
C VAL A 79 1.54 -15.20 5.14
N GLY A 80 0.66 -15.84 4.36
CA GLY A 80 0.07 -17.13 4.70
C GLY A 80 -1.25 -17.39 4.01
N ARG A 81 -2.04 -18.31 4.56
CA ARG A 81 -3.38 -18.66 4.06
C ARG A 81 -4.40 -18.65 5.19
N LYS A 82 -5.57 -18.09 4.91
CA LYS A 82 -6.69 -18.04 5.86
C LYS A 82 -7.26 -19.46 6.07
N GLN A 83 -7.56 -19.81 7.32
CA GLN A 83 -8.09 -21.14 7.70
C GLN A 83 -9.62 -21.21 7.50
N VAL A 84 -10.06 -20.99 6.25
CA VAL A 84 -11.47 -21.06 5.83
C VAL A 84 -11.57 -21.89 4.54
N VAL A 85 -12.79 -22.27 4.15
CA VAL A 85 -13.03 -22.98 2.88
C VAL A 85 -12.42 -22.20 1.72
N GLY A 86 -11.66 -22.88 0.85
CA GLY A 86 -10.91 -22.25 -0.25
C GLY A 86 -9.51 -21.79 0.13
N ARG A 87 -9.14 -21.72 1.43
CA ARG A 87 -7.81 -21.33 1.95
C ARG A 87 -7.15 -20.18 1.21
N PRO A 88 -7.83 -19.00 1.09
CA PRO A 88 -7.32 -17.89 0.31
C PRO A 88 -6.01 -17.35 0.90
N ILE A 89 -5.16 -16.83 0.01
CA ILE A 89 -3.87 -16.22 0.36
C ILE A 89 -4.12 -14.96 1.19
N LEU A 90 -3.29 -14.76 2.21
CA LEU A 90 -3.22 -13.56 3.03
C LEU A 90 -2.04 -12.71 2.58
N TYR A 91 -2.28 -11.45 2.37
CA TYR A 91 -1.29 -10.45 1.96
C TYR A 91 -0.91 -9.54 3.12
N GLY A 92 0.33 -9.09 3.11
CA GLY A 92 0.88 -8.11 4.05
C GLY A 92 1.94 -7.26 3.38
N THR A 93 2.40 -6.22 4.06
CA THR A 93 3.48 -5.34 3.59
C THR A 93 4.86 -5.90 3.91
N THR A 94 5.87 -5.43 3.19
CA THR A 94 7.28 -5.85 3.31
C THR A 94 8.13 -4.78 3.98
N ASP A 95 9.40 -5.13 4.31
CA ASP A 95 10.40 -4.16 4.73
C ASP A 95 10.67 -3.09 3.66
N LEU A 96 10.54 -3.46 2.37
CA LEU A 96 10.71 -2.50 1.28
C LEU A 96 9.61 -1.44 1.31
N PHE A 97 8.37 -1.82 1.64
CA PHE A 97 7.29 -0.87 1.89
C PHE A 97 7.67 0.11 3.00
N LEU A 98 8.12 -0.38 4.17
CA LEU A 98 8.52 0.48 5.27
C LEU A 98 9.64 1.45 4.87
N ARG A 99 10.65 0.96 4.14
CA ARG A 99 11.74 1.81 3.62
C ARG A 99 11.27 2.84 2.62
N ALA A 100 10.38 2.47 1.70
CA ALA A 100 9.86 3.37 0.68
C ALA A 100 9.04 4.51 1.29
N PHE A 101 8.24 4.22 2.31
CA PHE A 101 7.43 5.21 3.03
C PHE A 101 8.17 5.87 4.21
N GLY A 102 9.37 5.40 4.52
CA GLY A 102 10.20 5.98 5.56
C GLY A 102 9.75 5.70 6.97
N LEU A 103 9.07 4.58 7.17
CA LEU A 103 8.57 4.09 8.44
C LEU A 103 9.58 3.16 9.12
N ASP A 104 9.61 3.12 10.42
CA ASP A 104 10.40 2.15 11.19
C ASP A 104 9.59 0.87 11.45
N SER A 105 8.30 1.01 11.69
CA SER A 105 7.35 -0.11 11.85
C SER A 105 5.99 0.23 11.23
N ILE A 106 5.15 -0.78 11.09
CA ILE A 106 3.78 -0.59 10.58
C ILE A 106 2.92 0.25 11.52
N ASP A 107 3.24 0.25 12.82
CA ASP A 107 2.52 1.00 13.85
C ASP A 107 2.70 2.52 13.72
N GLU A 108 3.71 2.96 12.95
CA GLU A 108 3.92 4.38 12.63
C GLU A 108 3.00 4.91 11.53
N LEU A 109 2.15 4.06 10.96
CA LEU A 109 1.14 4.53 10.02
C LEU A 109 0.21 5.54 10.71
N PRO A 110 -0.12 6.67 10.06
CA PRO A 110 -1.06 7.64 10.59
C PRO A 110 -2.40 6.96 10.92
N THR A 111 -3.01 7.32 12.04
CA THR A 111 -4.38 6.87 12.33
C THR A 111 -5.31 7.37 11.24
N LEU A 112 -6.14 6.46 10.72
CA LEU A 112 -7.15 6.86 9.73
C LEU A 112 -8.10 7.87 10.39
N PRO A 113 -8.35 9.02 9.76
CA PRO A 113 -9.36 9.93 10.25
C PRO A 113 -10.73 9.24 10.22
N ASP A 114 -11.56 9.56 11.18
CA ASP A 114 -12.93 9.04 11.22
C ASP A 114 -13.69 9.59 10.01
N ILE A 115 -14.06 8.69 9.09
CA ILE A 115 -14.75 9.05 7.83
C ILE A 115 -16.09 9.72 8.14
N ASP A 116 -16.76 9.33 9.23
CA ASP A 116 -18.02 9.93 9.63
C ASP A 116 -17.82 11.38 10.15
N ALA A 117 -16.69 11.64 10.80
CA ALA A 117 -16.30 12.99 11.19
C ALA A 117 -15.97 13.87 9.97
N ILE A 118 -15.30 13.30 8.96
CA ILE A 118 -15.00 14.02 7.71
C ILE A 118 -16.29 14.30 6.93
N LYS A 119 -17.18 13.31 6.78
CA LYS A 119 -18.46 13.50 6.10
C LYS A 119 -19.34 14.55 6.78
N ALA A 120 -19.30 14.63 8.11
CA ALA A 120 -20.03 15.63 8.86
C ALA A 120 -19.50 17.06 8.68
N THR A 121 -18.29 17.23 8.18
CA THR A 121 -17.66 18.53 7.91
C THR A 121 -17.73 18.97 6.45
N LEU A 122 -18.10 18.05 5.54
CA LEU A 122 -18.28 18.34 4.11
C LEU A 122 -19.70 18.85 3.87
N ASP A 123 -19.82 19.90 3.06
CA ASP A 123 -21.11 20.35 2.54
C ASP A 123 -21.62 19.40 1.42
N ASP A 124 -22.89 19.52 1.05
CA ASP A 124 -23.53 18.63 0.07
C ASP A 124 -22.83 18.66 -1.31
N ASP A 125 -22.24 19.80 -1.71
CA ASP A 125 -21.52 19.93 -2.97
C ASP A 125 -20.15 19.25 -2.91
N GLN A 126 -19.46 19.32 -1.78
CA GLN A 126 -18.19 18.62 -1.53
C GLN A 126 -18.41 17.10 -1.43
N LEU A 127 -19.53 16.67 -0.84
CA LEU A 127 -19.87 15.25 -0.74
C LEU A 127 -20.11 14.64 -2.13
N ARG A 128 -20.83 15.34 -3.00
CA ARG A 128 -21.05 14.94 -4.41
C ARG A 128 -19.73 14.86 -5.19
N LEU A 129 -18.87 15.86 -5.04
CA LEU A 129 -17.57 15.87 -5.70
C LEU A 129 -16.68 14.70 -5.23
N PHE A 130 -16.73 14.37 -3.94
CA PHE A 130 -16.02 13.23 -3.37
C PHE A 130 -16.54 11.90 -3.94
N GLU A 131 -17.85 11.73 -4.08
CA GLU A 131 -18.48 10.55 -4.68
C GLU A 131 -18.19 10.44 -6.18
N GLU A 132 -18.20 11.55 -6.93
CA GLU A 132 -17.86 11.58 -8.35
C GLU A 132 -16.38 11.26 -8.61
N MET A 133 -15.46 11.72 -7.79
CA MET A 133 -14.03 11.38 -7.90
C MET A 133 -13.79 9.88 -7.70
N HIS A 134 -14.47 9.25 -6.75
CA HIS A 134 -14.37 7.80 -6.53
C HIS A 134 -15.05 6.97 -7.64
N ALA A 135 -16.08 7.50 -8.28
CA ALA A 135 -16.75 6.85 -9.41
C ALA A 135 -15.90 6.91 -10.70
N ALA A 136 -15.15 7.98 -10.92
CA ALA A 136 -14.30 8.16 -12.10
C ALA A 136 -13.09 7.19 -12.11
N ASP A 137 -12.48 6.92 -10.95
CA ASP A 137 -11.36 5.97 -10.82
C ASP A 137 -11.76 4.52 -11.12
N ALA A 138 -13.04 4.18 -11.06
CA ALA A 138 -13.56 2.84 -11.37
C ALA A 138 -13.56 2.52 -12.89
N ILE A 139 -13.53 3.52 -13.75
CA ILE A 139 -13.70 3.36 -15.21
C ILE A 139 -12.35 3.16 -15.94
N GLU A 140 -11.23 3.63 -15.38
CA GLU A 140 -9.92 3.60 -16.07
C GLU A 140 -9.18 2.24 -16.02
N ASN A 141 -9.73 1.22 -15.36
CA ASN A 141 -9.05 -0.04 -15.07
C ASN A 141 -9.40 -1.23 -15.98
N THR A 142 -9.93 -1.01 -17.19
CA THR A 142 -10.09 -2.05 -18.21
C THR A 142 -8.98 -1.92 -19.24
N ASP A 143 -8.13 -2.93 -19.30
CA ASP A 143 -7.13 -3.33 -20.29
C ASP A 143 -5.68 -3.34 -19.81
N ILE A 144 -5.15 -4.51 -19.77
CA ILE A 144 -3.89 -5.10 -20.27
C ILE A 144 -3.53 -6.36 -19.44
N ASN A 145 -3.49 -7.50 -20.14
CA ASN A 145 -2.92 -8.77 -19.67
C ASN A 145 -1.40 -8.76 -19.91
N ASP A 146 -0.57 -9.28 -18.98
CA ASP A 146 0.34 -10.40 -19.26
C ASP A 146 1.20 -10.83 -18.06
N ASP A 147 1.52 -12.07 -18.10
CA ASP A 147 2.10 -13.09 -17.27
C ASP A 147 3.58 -12.84 -16.87
N ASN A 148 3.95 -13.08 -15.59
CA ASN A 148 5.19 -13.78 -15.21
C ASN A 148 5.34 -13.96 -13.68
N GLY A 149 5.66 -15.18 -13.28
CA GLY A 149 5.87 -15.56 -11.89
C GLY A 149 7.27 -15.23 -11.37
N HIS A 150 7.36 -14.84 -10.10
CA HIS A 150 8.62 -14.77 -9.38
C HIS A 150 8.46 -15.18 -7.91
N ASP A 151 9.38 -16.07 -7.46
CA ASP A 151 9.43 -16.63 -6.10
C ASP A 151 10.28 -15.68 -5.21
N GLY A 152 9.64 -14.91 -4.38
CA GLY A 152 10.26 -13.99 -3.43
C GLY A 152 9.88 -14.36 -1.98
N ARG A 153 10.85 -14.80 -1.18
CA ARG A 153 10.65 -15.16 0.23
C ARG A 153 10.37 -13.94 1.07
N CYS A 154 9.19 -13.90 1.67
CA CYS A 154 8.75 -12.87 2.60
C CYS A 154 8.92 -13.36 4.04
N ALA A 155 9.64 -12.60 4.84
CA ALA A 155 9.62 -12.78 6.29
C ALA A 155 8.45 -11.97 6.87
N PRO A 156 7.57 -12.56 7.71
CA PRO A 156 6.44 -11.85 8.28
C PRO A 156 6.93 -10.82 9.32
N ILE A 157 6.41 -9.59 9.24
CA ILE A 157 6.73 -8.46 10.13
C ILE A 157 6.01 -8.58 11.48
N PHE A 158 5.29 -9.67 11.72
CA PHE A 158 4.54 -9.85 12.97
C PHE A 158 5.37 -10.54 14.04
N SER A 159 5.89 -9.77 14.99
CA SER A 159 6.21 -10.26 16.33
C SER A 159 4.99 -10.03 17.23
N HIS A 160 4.10 -10.99 17.32
CA HIS A 160 3.15 -11.05 18.42
C HIS A 160 3.89 -11.55 19.66
N ASP A 161 4.32 -10.63 20.51
CA ASP A 161 4.53 -10.92 21.91
C ASP A 161 3.17 -10.98 22.61
N THR A 162 2.58 -12.17 22.63
CA THR A 162 1.56 -12.53 23.63
C THR A 162 2.29 -12.69 24.95
N LYS A 163 2.23 -11.68 25.81
CA LYS A 163 2.49 -11.87 27.25
C LYS A 163 1.20 -12.32 27.93
N ASP A 164 1.34 -13.50 28.60
CA ASP A 164 0.47 -13.99 29.66
C ASP A 164 0.19 -12.94 30.73
#